data_7a455bdd0db3b34628aaff2d0c746520
#
_entry.id   7a455bdd0db3b34628aaff2d0c746520
#
_cell.length_a   1.000
_cell.length_b   1.000
_cell.length_c   1.000
_cell.angle_alpha   90.00
_cell.angle_beta   90.00
_cell.angle_gamma   90.00
#
_symmetry.space_group_name_H-M   'P 1'
#
loop_
_entity.id
_entity.type
_entity.pdbx_description
1 polymer ?
#
loop_
_entity_poly.entity_id
_entity_poly.type
_entity_poly.pdbx_seq_one_letter_code
_entity_poly.pdbx_strand_id
1 'polypeptide(L)'
;MTENSNDFSQLRPGLWDTVNERYPDSMITRDELVPLVRPVKTLSESRVTFVSTAGVQPRGTLPFDTVHPVGDYTFRRVPSGSKPADLEIHQLKYPTAGAKRDLNVIFPTERLQELTADGIIAGLSENFISFIGYNMDAERLERTLAEDIADAVEAEKPDVVLLAPA
;
A
#
# COMPACT_ATOMS: atom_id res chain seq x y z
N MET A 1 -9.82 30.97 5.46
CA MET A 1 -8.72 30.36 6.22
C MET A 1 -8.93 28.87 6.15
N THR A 2 -8.23 28.21 5.26
CA THR A 2 -8.25 26.76 5.17
C THR A 2 -7.20 26.26 6.15
N GLU A 3 -7.68 25.72 7.30
CA GLU A 3 -6.81 24.99 8.22
C GLU A 3 -6.11 23.87 7.44
N ASN A 4 -4.80 23.82 7.58
CA ASN A 4 -3.93 22.83 6.97
C ASN A 4 -4.26 21.48 7.62
N SER A 5 -5.11 20.66 6.98
CA SER A 5 -5.62 19.41 7.51
C SER A 5 -4.54 18.30 7.68
N ASN A 6 -3.28 18.61 7.40
CA ASN A 6 -2.16 17.69 7.47
C ASN A 6 -1.26 17.90 8.71
N ASP A 7 -1.68 18.68 9.69
CA ASP A 7 -0.94 18.79 10.95
C ASP A 7 -1.27 17.61 11.88
N PHE A 8 -0.52 16.54 11.74
CA PHE A 8 -0.59 15.37 12.60
C PHE A 8 0.08 15.55 13.96
N SER A 9 0.75 16.69 14.21
CA SER A 9 1.45 17.00 15.47
C SER A 9 0.50 16.97 16.68
N GLN A 10 -0.77 17.26 16.45
CA GLN A 10 -1.83 17.25 17.46
C GLN A 10 -2.28 15.85 17.89
N LEU A 11 -2.07 14.82 17.06
CA LEU A 11 -2.54 13.46 17.35
C LEU A 11 -1.70 12.76 18.43
N ARG A 12 -0.39 13.06 18.50
CA ARG A 12 0.52 12.59 19.54
C ARG A 12 1.65 13.62 19.75
N PRO A 13 1.50 14.60 20.64
CA PRO A 13 2.57 15.56 20.94
C PRO A 13 3.86 14.84 21.29
N GLY A 14 4.96 15.26 20.67
CA GLY A 14 6.30 14.67 20.88
C GLY A 14 6.59 13.37 20.14
N LEU A 15 5.62 12.76 19.42
CA LEU A 15 5.90 11.57 18.62
C LEU A 15 6.90 11.87 17.49
N TRP A 16 6.70 12.98 16.81
CA TRP A 16 7.57 13.42 15.71
C TRP A 16 8.98 13.74 16.18
N ASP A 17 9.11 14.40 17.33
CA ASP A 17 10.41 14.69 17.93
C ASP A 17 11.14 13.38 18.25
N THR A 18 10.46 12.42 18.87
CA THR A 18 11.01 11.09 19.18
C THR A 18 11.42 10.32 17.91
N VAL A 19 10.64 10.41 16.83
CA VAL A 19 10.97 9.75 15.55
C VAL A 19 12.19 10.41 14.93
N ASN A 20 12.25 11.75 14.89
CA ASN A 20 13.38 12.48 14.32
C ASN A 20 14.67 12.30 15.10
N GLU A 21 14.60 12.24 16.44
CA GLU A 21 15.76 11.94 17.27
C GLU A 21 16.33 10.54 16.99
N ARG A 22 15.45 9.56 16.82
CA ARG A 22 15.86 8.16 16.63
C ARG A 22 16.24 7.83 15.19
N TYR A 23 15.63 8.49 14.25
CA TYR A 23 15.79 8.27 12.80
C TYR A 23 15.88 9.63 12.09
N PRO A 24 17.01 10.34 12.19
CA PRO A 24 17.20 11.60 11.49
C PRO A 24 16.92 11.42 9.99
N ASP A 25 16.28 12.39 9.39
CA ASP A 25 15.99 12.43 7.96
C ASP A 25 15.05 11.30 7.42
N SER A 26 14.44 10.53 8.33
CA SER A 26 13.50 9.47 7.92
C SER A 26 12.13 10.00 7.50
N MET A 27 11.83 11.27 7.77
CA MET A 27 10.55 11.88 7.44
C MET A 27 10.71 12.85 6.28
N ILE A 28 9.99 12.56 5.21
CA ILE A 28 9.87 13.46 4.07
C ILE A 28 8.64 14.32 4.30
N THR A 29 8.85 15.61 4.57
CA THR A 29 7.77 16.60 4.59
C THR A 29 7.62 17.19 3.20
N ARG A 30 6.40 17.29 2.70
CA ARG A 30 6.09 17.99 1.46
C ARG A 30 5.32 19.26 1.79
N ASP A 31 5.84 20.39 1.36
CA ASP A 31 5.16 21.68 1.49
C ASP A 31 4.05 21.87 0.43
N GLU A 32 4.03 21.00 -0.58
CA GLU A 32 3.03 21.04 -1.63
C GLU A 32 1.79 20.25 -1.23
N LEU A 33 0.61 20.86 -1.45
CA LEU A 33 -0.66 20.18 -1.26
C LEU A 33 -0.78 19.03 -2.26
N VAL A 34 -0.96 17.82 -1.75
CA VAL A 34 -1.30 16.68 -2.60
C VAL A 34 -2.67 16.95 -3.23
N PRO A 35 -2.79 16.94 -4.57
CA PRO A 35 -4.06 17.19 -5.22
C PRO A 35 -5.08 16.12 -4.84
N LEU A 36 -6.21 16.56 -4.28
CA LEU A 36 -7.34 15.71 -3.97
C LEU A 36 -8.22 15.54 -5.21
N VAL A 37 -8.20 14.37 -5.80
CA VAL A 37 -9.10 14.01 -6.89
C VAL A 37 -10.37 13.36 -6.29
N ARG A 38 -11.53 13.96 -6.59
CA ARG A 38 -12.81 13.38 -6.14
C ARG A 38 -13.25 12.30 -7.11
N PRO A 39 -13.70 11.12 -6.62
CA PRO A 39 -14.28 10.10 -7.48
C PRO A 39 -15.47 10.67 -8.26
N VAL A 40 -15.58 10.30 -9.52
CA VAL A 40 -16.70 10.72 -10.40
C VAL A 40 -17.93 9.82 -10.19
N LYS A 41 -17.68 8.55 -9.88
CA LYS A 41 -18.71 7.53 -9.64
C LYS A 41 -18.99 7.35 -8.15
N THR A 42 -20.15 6.83 -7.83
CA THR A 42 -20.43 6.32 -6.49
C THR A 42 -19.60 5.08 -6.22
N LEU A 43 -19.42 4.69 -4.96
CA LEU A 43 -18.62 3.53 -4.61
C LEU A 43 -19.19 2.23 -5.22
N SER A 44 -20.53 2.11 -5.25
CA SER A 44 -21.22 0.96 -5.86
C SER A 44 -21.11 0.87 -7.39
N GLU A 45 -20.62 1.94 -8.02
CA GLU A 45 -20.35 1.98 -9.48
C GLU A 45 -18.84 1.94 -9.76
N SER A 46 -18.02 1.93 -8.70
CA SER A 46 -16.56 2.06 -8.81
C SER A 46 -15.87 0.70 -8.82
N ARG A 47 -14.90 0.58 -9.72
CA ARG A 47 -13.89 -0.49 -9.73
C ARG A 47 -12.74 -0.08 -8.82
N VAL A 48 -12.38 -0.96 -7.88
CA VAL A 48 -11.36 -0.68 -6.85
C VAL A 48 -10.10 -1.49 -7.13
N THR A 49 -8.94 -0.86 -7.01
CA THR A 49 -7.65 -1.54 -6.87
C THR A 49 -7.06 -1.32 -5.49
N PHE A 50 -6.13 -2.18 -5.10
CA PHE A 50 -5.48 -2.14 -3.80
C PHE A 50 -3.97 -2.13 -3.96
N VAL A 51 -3.30 -1.23 -3.22
CA VAL A 51 -1.84 -1.13 -3.17
C VAL A 51 -1.40 -1.19 -1.72
N SER A 52 -0.43 -2.06 -1.41
CA SER A 52 0.04 -2.25 -0.03
C SER A 52 1.55 -2.44 0.06
N THR A 53 2.12 -1.98 1.18
CA THR A 53 3.53 -2.19 1.54
C THR A 53 3.78 -3.54 2.22
N ALA A 54 2.80 -4.45 2.20
CA ALA A 54 2.80 -5.68 2.98
C ALA A 54 3.83 -6.73 2.54
N GLY A 55 4.45 -6.61 1.36
CA GLY A 55 5.36 -7.62 0.82
C GLY A 55 4.68 -8.97 0.58
N VAL A 56 3.40 -8.94 0.22
CA VAL A 56 2.61 -10.14 -0.14
C VAL A 56 2.81 -10.47 -1.61
N GLN A 57 2.95 -11.73 -1.94
CA GLN A 57 3.09 -12.20 -3.32
C GLN A 57 2.44 -13.56 -3.53
N PRO A 58 2.12 -13.94 -4.78
CA PRO A 58 1.71 -15.31 -5.10
C PRO A 58 2.83 -16.30 -4.77
N ARG A 59 2.47 -17.45 -4.20
CA ARG A 59 3.44 -18.51 -3.88
C ARG A 59 4.19 -18.98 -5.11
N GLY A 60 5.49 -19.24 -4.93
CA GLY A 60 6.35 -19.74 -6.00
C GLY A 60 6.79 -18.71 -7.02
N THR A 61 6.45 -17.43 -6.83
CA THR A 61 7.02 -16.34 -7.63
C THR A 61 8.38 -15.91 -7.07
N LEU A 62 9.15 -15.11 -7.84
CA LEU A 62 10.42 -14.58 -7.38
C LEU A 62 10.22 -13.80 -6.07
N PRO A 63 10.87 -14.21 -4.96
CA PRO A 63 10.71 -13.54 -3.69
C PRO A 63 11.26 -12.10 -3.72
N PHE A 64 10.71 -11.24 -2.86
CA PHE A 64 11.32 -9.95 -2.60
C PHE A 64 12.69 -10.11 -1.93
N ASP A 65 13.62 -9.21 -2.22
CA ASP A 65 14.90 -9.15 -1.53
C ASP A 65 14.74 -8.47 -0.16
N THR A 66 14.54 -9.29 0.86
CA THR A 66 14.33 -8.82 2.24
C THR A 66 15.64 -8.58 3.00
N VAL A 67 16.79 -8.91 2.41
CA VAL A 67 18.11 -8.80 3.06
C VAL A 67 18.93 -7.64 2.52
N HIS A 68 18.57 -7.09 1.38
CA HIS A 68 19.27 -5.93 0.81
C HIS A 68 19.21 -4.73 1.75
N PRO A 69 20.35 -4.08 2.06
CA PRO A 69 20.43 -3.06 3.09
C PRO A 69 19.60 -1.80 2.81
N VAL A 70 19.37 -1.47 1.54
CA VAL A 70 18.57 -0.28 1.16
C VAL A 70 17.12 -0.61 0.76
N GLY A 71 16.73 -1.88 0.76
CA GLY A 71 15.38 -2.32 0.44
C GLY A 71 15.24 -2.93 -0.97
N ASP A 72 14.04 -3.41 -1.27
CA ASP A 72 13.64 -3.94 -2.58
C ASP A 72 12.76 -2.91 -3.30
N TYR A 73 13.20 -2.43 -4.46
CA TYR A 73 12.52 -1.42 -5.27
C TYR A 73 11.72 -2.05 -6.42
N THR A 74 11.13 -3.20 -6.15
CA THR A 74 10.22 -3.89 -7.08
C THR A 74 8.84 -4.05 -6.46
N PHE A 75 7.85 -4.33 -7.28
CA PHE A 75 6.51 -4.68 -6.82
C PHE A 75 6.06 -6.03 -7.40
N ARG A 76 4.98 -6.57 -6.87
CA ARG A 76 4.31 -7.77 -7.38
C ARG A 76 2.87 -7.44 -7.73
N ARG A 77 2.40 -8.00 -8.84
CA ARG A 77 0.99 -8.07 -9.17
C ARG A 77 0.41 -9.31 -8.50
N VAL A 78 -0.63 -9.10 -7.72
CA VAL A 78 -1.34 -10.16 -7.00
C VAL A 78 -2.75 -10.24 -7.56
N PRO A 79 -3.14 -11.33 -8.23
CA PRO A 79 -4.50 -11.45 -8.76
C PRO A 79 -5.54 -11.20 -7.65
N SER A 80 -6.50 -10.33 -7.90
CA SER A 80 -7.50 -9.93 -6.89
C SER A 80 -8.42 -11.06 -6.44
N GLY A 81 -8.52 -12.12 -7.26
CA GLY A 81 -9.22 -13.36 -6.93
C GLY A 81 -8.42 -14.38 -6.11
N SER A 82 -7.17 -14.06 -5.72
CA SER A 82 -6.33 -14.98 -4.96
C SER A 82 -6.93 -15.29 -3.59
N LYS A 83 -6.80 -16.54 -3.17
CA LYS A 83 -7.11 -16.96 -1.79
C LYS A 83 -5.89 -16.75 -0.90
N PRO A 84 -6.05 -16.51 0.40
CA PRO A 84 -4.92 -16.39 1.32
C PRO A 84 -3.93 -17.56 1.26
N ALA A 85 -4.41 -18.78 1.01
CA ALA A 85 -3.58 -19.97 0.90
C ALA A 85 -2.62 -19.94 -0.31
N ASP A 86 -2.95 -19.18 -1.36
CA ASP A 86 -2.16 -19.05 -2.58
C ASP A 86 -1.09 -17.94 -2.46
N LEU A 87 -1.10 -17.22 -1.34
CA LEU A 87 -0.25 -16.08 -1.08
C LEU A 87 0.78 -16.37 0.02
N GLU A 88 1.87 -15.62 -0.02
CA GLU A 88 2.90 -15.65 1.02
C GLU A 88 3.41 -14.25 1.32
N ILE A 89 3.99 -14.06 2.52
CA ILE A 89 4.51 -12.79 3.01
C ILE A 89 6.03 -12.85 2.99
N HIS A 90 6.65 -11.94 2.24
CA HIS A 90 8.09 -11.72 2.23
C HIS A 90 8.40 -10.36 2.86
N GLN A 91 8.37 -10.29 4.20
CA GLN A 91 8.67 -9.09 4.96
C GLN A 91 9.25 -9.45 6.32
N LEU A 92 10.34 -8.76 6.71
CA LEU A 92 11.05 -9.00 7.98
C LEU A 92 10.99 -7.81 8.94
N LYS A 93 10.41 -6.68 8.54
CA LYS A 93 10.51 -5.41 9.29
C LYS A 93 9.28 -5.14 10.18
N TYR A 94 8.26 -5.98 10.14
CA TYR A 94 7.12 -5.91 11.05
C TYR A 94 6.74 -7.31 11.58
N PRO A 95 6.00 -7.40 12.71
CA PRO A 95 5.56 -8.68 13.27
C PRO A 95 4.53 -9.36 12.37
N THR A 96 4.89 -10.46 11.73
CA THR A 96 4.00 -11.17 10.78
C THR A 96 3.08 -12.22 11.43
N ALA A 97 3.16 -12.45 12.75
CA ALA A 97 2.41 -13.51 13.41
C ALA A 97 0.88 -13.36 13.28
N GLY A 98 0.36 -12.13 13.32
CA GLY A 98 -1.06 -11.85 13.09
C GLY A 98 -1.46 -12.15 11.65
N ALA A 99 -0.71 -11.62 10.70
CA ALA A 99 -0.94 -11.77 9.27
C ALA A 99 -0.82 -13.23 8.79
N LYS A 100 0.03 -14.04 9.42
CA LYS A 100 0.12 -15.49 9.15
C LYS A 100 -1.10 -16.27 9.62
N ARG A 101 -1.85 -15.75 10.60
CA ARG A 101 -3.13 -16.36 11.05
C ARG A 101 -4.29 -15.89 10.19
N ASP A 102 -4.29 -14.63 9.82
CA ASP A 102 -5.28 -14.02 8.93
C ASP A 102 -4.61 -12.98 8.04
N LEU A 103 -4.43 -13.32 6.78
CA LEU A 103 -3.79 -12.42 5.80
C LEU A 103 -4.59 -11.14 5.58
N ASN A 104 -5.92 -11.18 5.78
CA ASN A 104 -6.78 -10.02 5.59
C ASN A 104 -6.44 -8.84 6.50
N VAL A 105 -5.69 -9.06 7.58
CA VAL A 105 -5.21 -7.98 8.47
C VAL A 105 -4.30 -6.98 7.73
N ILE A 106 -3.53 -7.45 6.73
CA ILE A 106 -2.56 -6.62 5.99
C ILE A 106 -2.82 -6.60 4.48
N PHE A 107 -3.52 -7.62 3.96
CA PHE A 107 -3.81 -7.76 2.53
C PHE A 107 -5.22 -8.35 2.34
N PRO A 108 -6.27 -7.52 2.42
CA PRO A 108 -7.65 -7.95 2.63
C PRO A 108 -8.34 -8.42 1.35
N THR A 109 -7.79 -9.41 0.64
CA THR A 109 -8.35 -9.92 -0.62
C THR A 109 -9.78 -10.42 -0.44
N GLU A 110 -10.03 -11.25 0.59
CA GLU A 110 -11.37 -11.80 0.82
C GLU A 110 -12.38 -10.72 1.22
N ARG A 111 -11.95 -9.74 2.05
CA ARG A 111 -12.83 -8.63 2.46
C ARG A 111 -13.24 -7.77 1.27
N LEU A 112 -12.31 -7.52 0.34
CA LEU A 112 -12.61 -6.76 -0.88
C LEU A 112 -13.52 -7.55 -1.83
N GLN A 113 -13.36 -8.88 -1.93
CA GLN A 113 -14.25 -9.76 -2.68
C GLN A 113 -15.66 -9.77 -2.09
N GLU A 114 -15.79 -9.80 -0.77
CA GLU A 114 -17.08 -9.71 -0.07
C GLU A 114 -17.78 -8.38 -0.36
N LEU A 115 -17.07 -7.25 -0.33
CA LEU A 115 -17.63 -5.94 -0.68
C LEU A 115 -18.17 -5.91 -2.12
N THR A 116 -17.52 -6.66 -3.02
CA THR A 116 -18.02 -6.84 -4.40
C THR A 116 -19.28 -7.70 -4.43
N ALA A 117 -19.27 -8.81 -3.70
CA ALA A 117 -20.43 -9.72 -3.64
C ALA A 117 -21.67 -9.05 -3.04
N ASP A 118 -21.45 -8.17 -2.06
CA ASP A 118 -22.51 -7.39 -1.38
C ASP A 118 -22.97 -6.17 -2.19
N GLY A 119 -22.36 -5.90 -3.36
CA GLY A 119 -22.69 -4.75 -4.22
C GLY A 119 -22.30 -3.40 -3.64
N ILE A 120 -21.40 -3.37 -2.64
CA ILE A 120 -20.87 -2.14 -2.05
C ILE A 120 -19.91 -1.46 -3.01
N ILE A 121 -19.11 -2.25 -3.75
CA ILE A 121 -18.28 -1.81 -4.87
C ILE A 121 -18.67 -2.54 -6.14
N ALA A 122 -18.49 -1.93 -7.33
CA ALA A 122 -18.84 -2.55 -8.60
C ALA A 122 -17.94 -3.75 -8.95
N GLY A 123 -16.70 -3.74 -8.49
CA GLY A 123 -15.76 -4.82 -8.76
C GLY A 123 -14.33 -4.46 -8.36
N LEU A 124 -13.44 -5.40 -8.61
CA LEU A 124 -12.01 -5.27 -8.35
C LEU A 124 -11.22 -5.21 -9.66
N SER A 125 -10.08 -4.57 -9.65
CA SER A 125 -9.08 -4.69 -10.71
C SER A 125 -8.62 -6.13 -10.85
N GLU A 126 -8.02 -6.49 -11.99
CA GLU A 126 -7.51 -7.84 -12.20
C GLU A 126 -6.41 -8.16 -11.19
N ASN A 127 -5.53 -7.19 -10.95
CA ASN A 127 -4.45 -7.33 -9.99
C ASN A 127 -4.48 -6.22 -8.94
N PHE A 128 -4.06 -6.57 -7.74
CA PHE A 128 -3.59 -5.68 -6.69
C PHE A 128 -2.08 -5.52 -6.80
N ILE A 129 -1.55 -4.47 -6.18
CA ILE A 129 -0.11 -4.20 -6.17
C ILE A 129 0.42 -4.38 -4.74
N SER A 130 1.50 -5.11 -4.62
CA SER A 130 2.21 -5.29 -3.36
C SER A 130 3.69 -5.01 -3.52
N PHE A 131 4.28 -4.30 -2.55
CA PHE A 131 5.70 -4.04 -2.47
C PHE A 131 6.18 -4.08 -1.02
N ILE A 132 7.48 -3.95 -0.77
CA ILE A 132 8.02 -3.85 0.59
C ILE A 132 8.15 -2.39 0.97
N GLY A 133 7.58 -1.99 2.12
CA GLY A 133 7.63 -0.60 2.61
C GLY A 133 8.98 -0.17 3.20
N TYR A 134 9.94 -1.10 3.37
CA TYR A 134 11.28 -0.77 3.81
C TYR A 134 12.15 -0.35 2.63
N ASN A 135 12.26 0.95 2.41
CA ASN A 135 13.04 1.57 1.34
C ASN A 135 13.83 2.74 1.92
N MET A 136 15.16 2.64 1.92
CA MET A 136 16.05 3.63 2.55
C MET A 136 16.52 4.72 1.59
N ASP A 137 16.32 4.53 0.28
CA ASP A 137 16.60 5.51 -0.76
C ASP A 137 15.28 6.13 -1.23
N ALA A 138 14.94 7.27 -0.65
CA ALA A 138 13.69 7.97 -0.92
C ALA A 138 13.61 8.48 -2.37
N GLU A 139 14.72 8.92 -2.95
CA GLU A 139 14.76 9.39 -4.33
C GLU A 139 14.44 8.26 -5.31
N ARG A 140 15.04 7.09 -5.10
CA ARG A 140 14.78 5.91 -5.91
C ARG A 140 13.34 5.39 -5.71
N LEU A 141 12.83 5.43 -4.47
CA LEU A 141 11.43 5.09 -4.20
C LEU A 141 10.50 5.99 -5.02
N GLU A 142 10.72 7.28 -5.00
CA GLU A 142 9.84 8.26 -5.63
C GLU A 142 9.95 8.25 -7.15
N ARG A 143 11.17 8.22 -7.70
CA ARG A 143 11.43 8.37 -9.14
C ARG A 143 11.43 7.06 -9.93
N THR A 144 11.37 5.93 -9.26
CA THR A 144 11.38 4.62 -9.93
C THR A 144 10.20 3.79 -9.48
N LEU A 145 10.20 3.33 -8.23
CA LEU A 145 9.17 2.39 -7.77
C LEU A 145 7.77 3.02 -7.76
N ALA A 146 7.64 4.28 -7.34
CA ALA A 146 6.33 4.93 -7.29
C ALA A 146 5.78 5.20 -8.71
N GLU A 147 6.64 5.56 -9.66
CA GLU A 147 6.24 5.72 -11.07
C GLU A 147 5.83 4.38 -11.68
N ASP A 148 6.63 3.32 -11.49
CA ASP A 148 6.31 1.96 -11.96
C ASP A 148 4.99 1.44 -11.37
N ILE A 149 4.72 1.72 -10.08
CA ILE A 149 3.46 1.37 -9.43
C ILE A 149 2.31 2.20 -10.01
N ALA A 150 2.50 3.49 -10.24
CA ALA A 150 1.47 4.35 -10.83
C ALA A 150 1.07 3.86 -12.22
N ASP A 151 2.04 3.55 -13.08
CA ASP A 151 1.80 2.97 -14.41
C ASP A 151 1.07 1.62 -14.32
N ALA A 152 1.46 0.79 -13.35
CA ALA A 152 0.81 -0.50 -13.11
C ALA A 152 -0.65 -0.35 -12.68
N VAL A 153 -0.94 0.63 -11.81
CA VAL A 153 -2.29 0.97 -11.35
C VAL A 153 -3.11 1.56 -12.48
N GLU A 154 -2.53 2.46 -13.28
CA GLU A 154 -3.24 3.06 -14.42
C GLU A 154 -3.65 2.01 -15.47
N ALA A 155 -2.78 1.03 -15.71
CA ALA A 155 -3.07 -0.08 -16.61
C ALA A 155 -4.28 -0.93 -16.15
N GLU A 156 -4.51 -1.03 -14.84
CA GLU A 156 -5.68 -1.70 -14.25
C GLU A 156 -6.99 -0.90 -14.41
N LYS A 157 -6.91 0.39 -14.75
CA LYS A 157 -8.04 1.31 -14.97
C LYS A 157 -9.05 1.33 -13.81
N PRO A 158 -8.64 1.51 -12.55
CA PRO A 158 -9.55 1.62 -11.43
C PRO A 158 -10.24 2.99 -11.40
N ASP A 159 -11.41 3.05 -10.76
CA ASP A 159 -12.06 4.31 -10.40
C ASP A 159 -11.58 4.82 -9.03
N VAL A 160 -11.15 3.87 -8.17
CA VAL A 160 -10.66 4.15 -6.81
C VAL A 160 -9.43 3.28 -6.52
N VAL A 161 -8.42 3.89 -5.93
CA VAL A 161 -7.23 3.21 -5.42
C VAL A 161 -7.25 3.23 -3.90
N LEU A 162 -7.28 2.06 -3.28
CA LEU A 162 -7.14 1.91 -1.84
C LEU A 162 -5.66 1.69 -1.50
N LEU A 163 -5.08 2.58 -0.71
CA LEU A 163 -3.71 2.50 -0.24
C LEU A 163 -3.69 2.11 1.24
N ALA A 164 -3.01 1.03 1.60
CA ALA A 164 -2.85 0.65 2.98
C ALA A 164 -1.40 0.25 3.30
N PRO A 165 -0.76 0.91 4.26
CA PRO A 165 0.53 0.48 4.78
C PRO A 165 0.36 -0.76 5.65
N ALA A 166 1.42 -1.55 5.77
CA ALA A 166 1.53 -2.70 6.67
C ALA A 166 2.79 -2.58 7.53
#